data_e8cd958b3b98aed009785f1bada5e6f4
#
_entry.id   e8cd958b3b98aed009785f1bada5e6f4
#
_cell.length_a   1.000
_cell.length_b   1.000
_cell.length_c   1.000
_cell.angle_alpha   90.00
_cell.angle_beta   90.00
_cell.angle_gamma   90.00
#
_symmetry.space_group_name_H-M   'P 1'
#
loop_
_entity.id
_entity.type
_entity.pdbx_description
1 polymer ?
#
loop_
_entity_poly.entity_id
_entity_poly.type
_entity_poly.pdbx_seq_one_letter_code
_entity_poly.pdbx_strand_id
1 'polypeptide(L)'
;MPAGDPADPAGPAAQAGPATALRPSGLVDLRAAGCRAPAVLSYPAGSVVVVSGLPGSGKSTLMRRWSAAAPAVDPRAAHERWQARMPDRLPYAVYRPCARLDHFLRIRAAVRGGEPVLVHDCGSRPWMRRWLAREAGRRGHELHLVLLDVGTAQALEGQRVRGRRVSRRAFTRHAHGLGRLLRGLDGAVEPGGGGGPVPPDVAEAASLVLLGTTTREHVSGLEFRPAR
;
A
#
# COMPACT_ATOMS: atom_id res chain seq x y z
N MET A 1 -48.54 -9.30 47.71
CA MET A 1 -48.28 -9.07 46.29
C MET A 1 -46.85 -8.57 46.10
N PRO A 2 -45.84 -9.38 45.73
CA PRO A 2 -44.50 -8.91 45.47
C PRO A 2 -44.37 -8.40 44.04
N ALA A 3 -43.76 -7.23 43.91
CA ALA A 3 -43.40 -6.59 42.66
C ALA A 3 -42.26 -7.34 41.94
N GLY A 4 -42.47 -7.61 40.66
CA GLY A 4 -41.45 -8.26 39.82
C GLY A 4 -40.30 -7.33 39.46
N ASP A 5 -39.15 -7.87 39.57
CA ASP A 5 -37.87 -7.30 39.15
C ASP A 5 -37.72 -7.40 37.60
N PRO A 6 -37.44 -6.32 36.87
CA PRO A 6 -37.19 -6.42 35.45
C PRO A 6 -35.75 -6.92 35.19
N ALA A 7 -35.64 -8.11 34.66
CA ALA A 7 -34.42 -8.73 34.21
C ALA A 7 -33.69 -7.86 33.16
N ASP A 8 -32.46 -7.53 33.43
CA ASP A 8 -31.47 -6.91 32.59
C ASP A 8 -31.02 -7.89 31.46
N PRO A 9 -31.17 -7.59 30.17
CA PRO A 9 -30.60 -8.40 29.10
C PRO A 9 -29.22 -7.85 28.69
N ALA A 10 -28.24 -7.94 29.60
CA ALA A 10 -26.86 -7.80 29.17
C ALA A 10 -26.41 -9.08 28.44
N GLY A 11 -26.69 -9.11 27.14
CA GLY A 11 -26.12 -10.10 26.25
C GLY A 11 -24.59 -9.99 26.25
N PRO A 12 -23.86 -11.12 26.17
CA PRO A 12 -22.40 -11.10 26.23
C PRO A 12 -21.85 -10.30 25.05
N ALA A 13 -21.14 -9.21 25.36
CA ALA A 13 -20.30 -8.50 24.39
C ALA A 13 -19.38 -9.52 23.74
N ALA A 14 -19.53 -9.74 22.43
CA ALA A 14 -18.67 -10.61 21.65
C ALA A 14 -17.23 -10.09 21.83
N GLN A 15 -16.45 -10.81 22.61
CA GLN A 15 -15.02 -10.60 22.74
C GLN A 15 -14.44 -10.79 21.33
N ALA A 16 -14.03 -9.69 20.69
CA ALA A 16 -13.27 -9.72 19.46
C ALA A 16 -11.98 -10.47 19.76
N GLY A 17 -11.91 -11.73 19.33
CA GLY A 17 -10.69 -12.53 19.42
C GLY A 17 -9.52 -11.77 18.80
N PRO A 18 -8.26 -12.07 19.17
CA PRO A 18 -7.09 -11.36 18.71
C PRO A 18 -7.11 -11.28 17.19
N ALA A 19 -7.04 -10.06 16.64
CA ALA A 19 -7.06 -9.80 15.21
C ALA A 19 -5.98 -10.63 14.55
N THR A 20 -6.38 -11.64 13.78
CA THR A 20 -5.44 -12.59 13.17
C THR A 20 -4.58 -11.85 12.15
N ALA A 21 -3.30 -11.68 12.46
CA ALA A 21 -2.34 -11.07 11.54
C ALA A 21 -2.06 -12.02 10.38
N LEU A 22 -2.24 -11.55 9.15
CA LEU A 22 -1.87 -12.28 7.96
C LEU A 22 -0.38 -12.07 7.66
N ARG A 23 0.34 -13.15 7.41
CA ARG A 23 1.71 -13.14 6.86
C ARG A 23 1.63 -13.41 5.36
N PRO A 24 1.70 -12.37 4.52
CA PRO A 24 1.56 -12.58 3.09
C PRO A 24 2.76 -13.34 2.53
N SER A 25 2.50 -14.41 1.79
CA SER A 25 3.46 -15.16 1.01
C SER A 25 2.89 -15.36 -0.39
N GLY A 26 3.69 -15.13 -1.42
CA GLY A 26 3.21 -15.23 -2.80
C GLY A 26 2.10 -14.21 -3.12
N LEU A 27 1.10 -14.62 -3.89
CA LEU A 27 -0.04 -13.80 -4.28
C LEU A 27 -1.22 -14.02 -3.33
N VAL A 28 -1.68 -12.93 -2.70
CA VAL A 28 -2.85 -12.92 -1.81
C VAL A 28 -3.88 -11.96 -2.39
N ASP A 29 -5.00 -12.49 -2.89
CA ASP A 29 -6.09 -11.68 -3.44
C ASP A 29 -7.23 -11.51 -2.44
N LEU A 30 -7.38 -10.29 -1.95
CA LEU A 30 -8.42 -9.89 -1.01
C LEU A 30 -9.45 -8.94 -1.67
N ARG A 31 -9.56 -8.93 -3.00
CA ARG A 31 -10.48 -8.04 -3.72
C ARG A 31 -11.93 -8.49 -3.67
N ALA A 32 -12.17 -9.80 -3.56
CA ALA A 32 -13.51 -10.36 -3.63
C ALA A 32 -14.45 -9.79 -2.55
N ALA A 33 -15.69 -9.54 -2.93
CA ALA A 33 -16.76 -9.18 -2.00
C ALA A 33 -16.97 -10.35 -1.02
N GLY A 34 -17.02 -10.04 0.29
CA GLY A 34 -17.16 -11.07 1.33
C GLY A 34 -15.83 -11.72 1.77
N CYS A 35 -14.72 -11.39 1.14
CA CYS A 35 -13.41 -11.83 1.63
C CYS A 35 -13.16 -11.25 3.03
N ARG A 36 -12.84 -12.12 3.99
CA ARG A 36 -12.50 -11.72 5.36
C ARG A 36 -11.08 -11.13 5.36
N ALA A 37 -10.99 -9.82 5.21
CA ALA A 37 -9.71 -9.15 5.27
C ALA A 37 -9.10 -9.24 6.68
N PRO A 38 -7.79 -9.50 6.81
CA PRO A 38 -7.11 -9.43 8.10
C PRO A 38 -7.09 -7.98 8.60
N ALA A 39 -7.11 -7.80 9.92
CA ALA A 39 -6.93 -6.47 10.49
C ALA A 39 -5.49 -5.98 10.34
N VAL A 40 -4.52 -6.89 10.34
CA VAL A 40 -3.08 -6.60 10.33
C VAL A 40 -2.37 -7.44 9.25
N LEU A 41 -1.47 -6.79 8.50
CA LEU A 41 -0.49 -7.48 7.65
C LEU A 41 0.85 -7.54 8.40
N SER A 42 1.48 -8.70 8.41
CA SER A 42 2.73 -8.96 9.13
C SER A 42 3.85 -9.31 8.15
N TYR A 43 4.94 -8.57 8.19
CA TYR A 43 6.11 -8.75 7.32
C TYR A 43 7.38 -9.00 8.14
N PRO A 44 8.44 -9.56 7.56
CA PRO A 44 9.75 -9.65 8.19
C PRO A 44 10.33 -8.25 8.54
N ALA A 45 11.11 -8.16 9.61
CA ALA A 45 11.84 -6.94 9.93
C ALA A 45 12.76 -6.51 8.78
N GLY A 46 12.91 -5.19 8.61
CA GLY A 46 13.71 -4.62 7.52
C GLY A 46 13.04 -4.66 6.14
N SER A 47 11.86 -5.26 6.00
CA SER A 47 11.16 -5.35 4.72
C SER A 47 10.81 -3.99 4.14
N VAL A 48 10.85 -3.92 2.81
CA VAL A 48 10.38 -2.77 2.03
C VAL A 48 8.97 -3.06 1.54
N VAL A 49 7.97 -2.32 2.03
CA VAL A 49 6.58 -2.47 1.62
C VAL A 49 6.19 -1.34 0.67
N VAL A 50 5.95 -1.66 -0.59
CA VAL A 50 5.50 -0.70 -1.62
C VAL A 50 3.99 -0.68 -1.68
N VAL A 51 3.38 0.46 -1.37
CA VAL A 51 1.94 0.67 -1.49
C VAL A 51 1.63 1.32 -2.83
N SER A 52 0.90 0.60 -3.65
CA SER A 52 0.63 0.91 -5.05
C SER A 52 -0.86 1.03 -5.37
N GLY A 53 -1.20 1.61 -6.52
CA GLY A 53 -2.58 1.78 -6.99
C GLY A 53 -2.80 3.11 -7.69
N LEU A 54 -4.00 3.35 -8.21
CA LEU A 54 -4.35 4.56 -8.94
C LEU A 54 -4.24 5.83 -8.09
N PRO A 55 -3.94 6.99 -8.68
CA PRO A 55 -4.14 8.28 -8.00
C PRO A 55 -5.58 8.39 -7.52
N GLY A 56 -5.80 8.67 -6.23
CA GLY A 56 -7.13 8.71 -5.62
C GLY A 56 -7.60 7.39 -4.98
N SER A 57 -6.87 6.28 -5.12
CA SER A 57 -7.26 4.98 -4.55
C SER A 57 -7.18 4.85 -3.02
N GLY A 58 -6.68 5.87 -2.30
CA GLY A 58 -6.59 5.82 -0.84
C GLY A 58 -5.22 5.46 -0.28
N LYS A 59 -4.17 5.27 -1.10
CA LYS A 59 -2.81 4.92 -0.65
C LYS A 59 -2.30 5.74 0.53
N SER A 60 -2.34 7.07 0.40
CA SER A 60 -1.83 7.96 1.46
C SER A 60 -2.64 7.87 2.76
N THR A 61 -3.92 7.48 2.68
CA THR A 61 -4.75 7.25 3.87
C THR A 61 -4.34 5.96 4.54
N LEU A 62 -4.13 4.89 3.78
CA LEU A 62 -3.67 3.61 4.27
C LEU A 62 -2.27 3.73 4.90
N MET A 63 -1.33 4.37 4.22
CA MET A 63 0.03 4.59 4.74
C MET A 63 0.05 5.42 6.03
N ARG A 64 -0.86 6.39 6.19
CA ARG A 64 -0.98 7.12 7.47
C ARG A 64 -1.44 6.23 8.62
N ARG A 65 -2.35 5.29 8.37
CA ARG A 65 -2.74 4.30 9.39
C ARG A 65 -1.56 3.43 9.81
N TRP A 66 -0.68 3.13 8.86
CA TRP A 66 0.49 2.27 9.07
C TRP A 66 1.75 3.01 9.52
N SER A 67 1.72 4.35 9.62
CA SER A 67 2.90 5.18 9.92
C SER A 67 3.52 4.92 11.29
N ALA A 68 2.77 4.33 12.22
CA ALA A 68 3.30 3.89 13.52
C ALA A 68 4.21 2.65 13.40
N ALA A 69 4.03 1.83 12.36
CA ALA A 69 4.80 0.61 12.17
C ALA A 69 6.14 0.84 11.42
N ALA A 70 6.16 1.80 10.49
CA ALA A 70 7.37 2.13 9.74
C ALA A 70 7.30 3.53 9.11
N PRO A 71 8.43 4.20 8.90
CA PRO A 71 8.48 5.49 8.22
C PRO A 71 8.00 5.36 6.77
N ALA A 72 7.19 6.33 6.34
CA ALA A 72 6.64 6.39 4.99
C ALA A 72 7.44 7.37 4.12
N VAL A 73 7.94 6.92 2.99
CA VAL A 73 8.61 7.77 1.99
C VAL A 73 7.63 8.12 0.88
N ASP A 74 7.06 9.34 0.96
CA ASP A 74 6.10 9.87 -0.01
C ASP A 74 6.78 10.90 -0.93
N PRO A 75 6.62 10.80 -2.26
CA PRO A 75 7.12 11.80 -3.21
C PRO A 75 6.59 13.22 -2.97
N ARG A 76 5.44 13.35 -2.30
CA ARG A 76 4.90 14.64 -1.90
C ARG A 76 5.79 15.39 -0.92
N ALA A 77 6.32 14.70 0.06
CA ALA A 77 7.23 15.34 1.04
C ALA A 77 8.48 15.91 0.36
N ALA A 78 9.00 15.27 -0.69
CA ALA A 78 10.08 15.81 -1.50
C ALA A 78 9.62 17.05 -2.30
N HIS A 79 8.42 16.98 -2.91
CA HIS A 79 7.86 18.13 -3.65
C HIS A 79 7.65 19.33 -2.75
N GLU A 80 7.01 19.18 -1.59
CA GLU A 80 6.73 20.24 -0.64
C GLU A 80 8.01 20.89 -0.11
N ARG A 81 9.05 20.10 0.21
CA ARG A 81 10.37 20.62 0.61
C ARG A 81 11.04 21.47 -0.47
N TRP A 82 10.97 21.02 -1.73
CA TRP A 82 11.53 21.76 -2.84
C TRP A 82 10.72 23.03 -3.15
N GLN A 83 9.39 22.94 -3.09
CA GLN A 83 8.50 24.10 -3.25
C GLN A 83 8.80 25.18 -2.21
N ALA A 84 9.00 24.81 -0.96
CA ALA A 84 9.33 25.76 0.11
C ALA A 84 10.71 26.44 -0.04
N ARG A 85 11.61 25.87 -0.86
CA ARG A 85 12.95 26.42 -1.11
C ARG A 85 13.07 27.22 -2.40
N MET A 86 12.13 27.03 -3.31
CA MET A 86 12.15 27.68 -4.61
C MET A 86 11.34 28.98 -4.57
N PRO A 87 11.74 30.03 -5.32
CA PRO A 87 10.95 31.22 -5.50
C PRO A 87 9.55 30.88 -6.03
N ASP A 88 8.51 31.56 -5.52
CA ASP A 88 7.11 31.32 -5.91
C ASP A 88 6.85 31.43 -7.43
N ARG A 89 7.66 32.20 -8.13
CA ARG A 89 7.57 32.41 -9.58
C ARG A 89 8.17 31.25 -10.40
N LEU A 90 8.91 30.32 -9.76
CA LEU A 90 9.56 29.25 -10.50
C LEU A 90 8.60 28.07 -10.73
N PRO A 91 8.25 27.74 -11.99
CA PRO A 91 7.35 26.63 -12.29
C PRO A 91 7.91 25.30 -11.78
N TYR A 92 7.05 24.45 -11.21
CA TYR A 92 7.41 23.11 -10.74
C TYR A 92 8.18 22.28 -11.77
N ALA A 93 7.88 22.46 -13.06
CA ALA A 93 8.54 21.73 -14.13
C ALA A 93 10.06 21.88 -14.11
N VAL A 94 10.58 23.02 -13.66
CA VAL A 94 12.01 23.35 -13.61
C VAL A 94 12.74 22.54 -12.53
N TYR A 95 12.20 22.50 -11.30
CA TYR A 95 12.85 21.82 -10.16
C TYR A 95 12.33 20.39 -9.93
N ARG A 96 11.38 19.93 -10.74
CA ARG A 96 10.85 18.57 -10.68
C ARG A 96 11.91 17.47 -10.79
N PRO A 97 12.97 17.57 -11.62
CA PRO A 97 14.05 16.57 -11.63
C PRO A 97 14.77 16.49 -10.29
N CYS A 98 15.06 17.64 -9.66
CA CYS A 98 15.72 17.70 -8.35
C CYS A 98 14.85 17.09 -7.24
N ALA A 99 13.55 17.42 -7.21
CA ALA A 99 12.59 16.84 -6.27
C ALA A 99 12.48 15.31 -6.43
N ARG A 100 12.55 14.80 -7.67
CA ARG A 100 12.58 13.36 -7.94
C ARG A 100 13.87 12.71 -7.46
N LEU A 101 15.02 13.33 -7.72
CA LEU A 101 16.31 12.83 -7.27
C LEU A 101 16.35 12.77 -5.72
N ASP A 102 15.94 13.84 -5.04
CA ASP A 102 15.83 13.89 -3.57
C ASP A 102 14.93 12.74 -3.06
N HIS A 103 13.80 12.52 -3.70
CA HIS A 103 12.92 11.40 -3.34
C HIS A 103 13.63 10.04 -3.47
N PHE A 104 14.33 9.79 -4.58
CA PHE A 104 15.08 8.55 -4.78
C PHE A 104 16.22 8.37 -3.78
N LEU A 105 16.96 9.43 -3.48
CA LEU A 105 18.03 9.39 -2.49
C LEU A 105 17.50 9.08 -1.09
N ARG A 106 16.33 9.62 -0.74
CA ARG A 106 15.68 9.33 0.55
C ARG A 106 15.17 7.89 0.64
N ILE A 107 14.55 7.38 -0.42
CA ILE A 107 14.18 5.95 -0.47
C ILE A 107 15.46 5.11 -0.28
N ARG A 108 16.51 5.40 -1.02
CA ARG A 108 17.78 4.66 -0.92
C ARG A 108 18.38 4.71 0.47
N ALA A 109 18.37 5.88 1.10
CA ALA A 109 18.87 6.03 2.47
C ALA A 109 18.03 5.22 3.46
N ALA A 110 16.69 5.27 3.35
CA ALA A 110 15.79 4.52 4.21
C ALA A 110 15.98 3.00 4.06
N VAL A 111 16.01 2.49 2.83
CA VAL A 111 16.26 1.06 2.57
C VAL A 111 17.65 0.62 3.06
N ARG A 112 18.66 1.47 2.91
CA ARG A 112 20.01 1.20 3.42
C ARG A 112 20.14 1.27 4.94
N GLY A 113 19.24 1.95 5.60
CA GLY A 113 19.15 1.96 7.07
C GLY A 113 18.87 0.59 7.66
N GLY A 114 18.25 -0.32 6.90
CA GLY A 114 17.90 -1.66 7.35
C GLY A 114 16.63 -1.74 8.18
N GLU A 115 16.03 -0.59 8.49
CA GLU A 115 14.74 -0.53 9.15
C GLU A 115 13.59 -0.75 8.14
N PRO A 116 12.44 -1.24 8.60
CA PRO A 116 11.27 -1.36 7.74
C PRO A 116 10.90 -0.03 7.12
N VAL A 117 10.48 -0.02 5.86
CA VAL A 117 10.10 1.22 5.17
C VAL A 117 8.85 1.05 4.31
N LEU A 118 7.96 2.03 4.37
CA LEU A 118 6.81 2.15 3.48
C LEU A 118 7.14 3.06 2.32
N VAL A 119 7.02 2.57 1.09
CA VAL A 119 7.26 3.35 -0.12
C VAL A 119 5.96 3.61 -0.85
N HIS A 120 5.63 4.90 -1.04
CA HIS A 120 4.49 5.31 -1.86
C HIS A 120 4.89 5.31 -3.33
N ASP A 121 4.30 4.41 -4.12
CA ASP A 121 4.49 4.38 -5.57
C ASP A 121 3.17 4.21 -6.32
N CYS A 122 3.20 4.50 -7.61
CA CYS A 122 2.08 4.21 -8.51
C CYS A 122 2.09 2.77 -9.04
N GLY A 123 3.09 1.94 -8.69
CA GLY A 123 3.21 0.52 -9.04
C GLY A 123 3.44 0.20 -10.50
N SER A 124 3.36 1.22 -11.36
CA SER A 124 3.41 1.04 -12.81
C SER A 124 4.82 0.99 -13.41
N ARG A 125 5.86 0.99 -12.58
CA ARG A 125 7.25 1.06 -13.04
C ARG A 125 8.08 -0.15 -12.61
N PRO A 126 8.19 -1.19 -13.43
CA PRO A 126 8.95 -2.40 -13.10
C PRO A 126 10.40 -2.12 -12.71
N TRP A 127 11.05 -1.14 -13.37
CA TRP A 127 12.44 -0.79 -13.07
C TRP A 127 12.64 -0.30 -11.63
N MET A 128 11.66 0.45 -11.08
CA MET A 128 11.73 0.97 -9.71
C MET A 128 11.56 -0.15 -8.69
N ARG A 129 10.62 -1.06 -8.90
CA ARG A 129 10.43 -2.23 -8.04
C ARG A 129 11.68 -3.12 -8.04
N ARG A 130 12.23 -3.43 -9.24
CA ARG A 130 13.48 -4.20 -9.36
C ARG A 130 14.67 -3.52 -8.68
N TRP A 131 14.75 -2.20 -8.76
CA TRP A 131 15.78 -1.45 -8.06
C TRP A 131 15.61 -1.54 -6.54
N LEU A 132 14.38 -1.36 -6.01
CA LEU A 132 14.07 -1.50 -4.59
C LEU A 132 14.37 -2.91 -4.09
N ALA A 133 13.97 -3.94 -4.82
CA ALA A 133 14.24 -5.33 -4.47
C ALA A 133 15.75 -5.61 -4.38
N ARG A 134 16.55 -5.07 -5.33
CA ARG A 134 18.01 -5.20 -5.29
C ARG A 134 18.65 -4.47 -4.11
N GLU A 135 18.18 -3.25 -3.80
CA GLU A 135 18.72 -2.50 -2.64
C GLU A 135 18.34 -3.17 -1.31
N ALA A 136 17.12 -3.69 -1.18
CA ALA A 136 16.69 -4.48 -0.02
C ALA A 136 17.47 -5.80 0.10
N GLY A 137 17.57 -6.56 -1.00
CA GLY A 137 18.27 -7.85 -1.06
C GLY A 137 19.75 -7.79 -0.70
N ARG A 138 20.42 -6.64 -0.95
CA ARG A 138 21.82 -6.42 -0.48
C ARG A 138 21.96 -6.44 1.05
N ARG A 139 20.85 -6.32 1.76
CA ARG A 139 20.76 -6.37 3.21
C ARG A 139 20.07 -7.63 3.74
N GLY A 140 19.73 -8.57 2.86
CA GLY A 140 18.96 -9.76 3.21
C GLY A 140 17.49 -9.46 3.50
N HIS A 141 16.98 -8.29 3.05
CA HIS A 141 15.59 -7.88 3.24
C HIS A 141 14.77 -8.11 1.98
N GLU A 142 13.45 -8.25 2.16
CA GLU A 142 12.51 -8.56 1.11
C GLU A 142 11.71 -7.33 0.66
N LEU A 143 11.29 -7.34 -0.61
CA LEU A 143 10.32 -6.40 -1.15
C LEU A 143 8.94 -7.04 -1.12
N HIS A 144 7.95 -6.34 -0.59
CA HIS A 144 6.54 -6.73 -0.62
C HIS A 144 5.71 -5.66 -1.32
N LEU A 145 4.67 -6.08 -2.03
CA LEU A 145 3.77 -5.18 -2.74
C LEU A 145 2.37 -5.24 -2.12
N VAL A 146 1.78 -4.09 -1.87
CA VAL A 146 0.36 -3.95 -1.55
C VAL A 146 -0.29 -3.10 -2.62
N LEU A 147 -1.19 -3.69 -3.39
CA LEU A 147 -1.83 -3.07 -4.53
C LEU A 147 -3.30 -2.76 -4.23
N LEU A 148 -3.66 -1.47 -4.27
CA LEU A 148 -5.03 -1.02 -4.10
C LEU A 148 -5.76 -1.01 -5.45
N ASP A 149 -6.65 -1.97 -5.64
CA ASP A 149 -7.53 -2.09 -6.80
C ASP A 149 -8.96 -1.68 -6.42
N VAL A 150 -9.25 -0.39 -6.57
CA VAL A 150 -10.57 0.19 -6.28
C VAL A 150 -11.36 0.54 -7.54
N GLY A 151 -10.84 0.20 -8.71
CA GLY A 151 -11.42 0.62 -9.97
C GLY A 151 -11.19 2.11 -10.30
N THR A 152 -11.35 2.44 -11.58
CA THR A 152 -11.08 3.79 -12.08
C THR A 152 -12.10 4.82 -11.62
N ALA A 153 -13.38 4.45 -11.55
CA ALA A 153 -14.45 5.35 -11.14
C ALA A 153 -14.26 5.85 -9.70
N GLN A 154 -14.00 4.93 -8.78
CA GLN A 154 -13.78 5.29 -7.37
C GLN A 154 -12.47 6.05 -7.16
N ALA A 155 -11.41 5.74 -7.92
CA ALA A 155 -10.17 6.49 -7.88
C ALA A 155 -10.36 7.95 -8.34
N LEU A 156 -11.16 8.19 -9.39
CA LEU A 156 -11.50 9.53 -9.86
C LEU A 156 -12.34 10.30 -8.83
N GLU A 157 -13.31 9.65 -8.22
CA GLU A 157 -14.10 10.24 -7.13
C GLU A 157 -13.22 10.60 -5.93
N GLY A 158 -12.31 9.73 -5.54
CA GLY A 158 -11.34 10.02 -4.48
C GLY A 158 -10.40 11.20 -4.79
N GLN A 159 -10.13 11.50 -6.06
CA GLN A 159 -9.43 12.72 -6.47
C GLN A 159 -10.32 13.96 -6.35
N ARG A 160 -11.60 13.84 -6.75
CA ARG A 160 -12.58 14.91 -6.69
C ARG A 160 -12.79 15.39 -5.26
N VAL A 161 -13.06 14.47 -4.35
CA VAL A 161 -13.27 14.75 -2.91
C VAL A 161 -12.08 15.46 -2.27
N ARG A 162 -10.86 15.16 -2.72
CA ARG A 162 -9.63 15.78 -2.19
C ARG A 162 -9.25 17.10 -2.85
N GLY A 163 -10.03 17.60 -3.80
CA GLY A 163 -9.73 18.84 -4.55
C GLY A 163 -8.45 18.76 -5.41
N ARG A 164 -7.90 17.56 -5.62
CA ARG A 164 -6.63 17.34 -6.33
C ARG A 164 -6.84 16.45 -7.54
N ARG A 165 -6.67 17.05 -8.70
CA ARG A 165 -6.78 16.31 -9.97
C ARG A 165 -5.39 16.10 -10.57
N VAL A 166 -5.04 14.86 -10.81
CA VAL A 166 -3.94 14.52 -11.70
C VAL A 166 -4.41 14.78 -13.13
N SER A 167 -3.51 15.24 -14.02
CA SER A 167 -3.90 15.46 -15.42
C SER A 167 -4.47 14.17 -16.03
N ARG A 168 -5.47 14.33 -16.90
CA ARG A 168 -6.16 13.21 -17.55
C ARG A 168 -5.18 12.23 -18.23
N ARG A 169 -4.18 12.78 -18.92
CA ARG A 169 -3.11 11.96 -19.57
C ARG A 169 -2.29 11.16 -18.55
N ALA A 170 -1.95 11.75 -17.41
CA ALA A 170 -1.20 11.05 -16.38
C ALA A 170 -2.06 9.96 -15.72
N PHE A 171 -3.33 10.25 -15.42
CA PHE A 171 -4.26 9.27 -14.88
C PHE A 171 -4.43 8.06 -15.82
N THR A 172 -4.72 8.31 -17.10
CA THR A 172 -4.89 7.26 -18.12
C THR A 172 -3.64 6.38 -18.23
N ARG A 173 -2.44 6.98 -18.20
CA ARG A 173 -1.18 6.22 -18.21
C ARG A 173 -1.04 5.31 -16.98
N HIS A 174 -1.40 5.80 -15.80
CA HIS A 174 -1.39 4.98 -14.58
C HIS A 174 -2.44 3.88 -14.64
N ALA A 175 -3.64 4.18 -15.12
CA ALA A 175 -4.72 3.19 -15.28
C ALA A 175 -4.33 2.08 -16.26
N HIS A 176 -3.74 2.42 -17.41
CA HIS A 176 -3.23 1.42 -18.36
C HIS A 176 -2.09 0.57 -17.78
N GLY A 177 -1.16 1.17 -17.03
CA GLY A 177 -0.07 0.45 -16.38
C GLY A 177 -0.58 -0.53 -15.33
N LEU A 178 -1.49 -0.09 -14.47
CA LEU A 178 -2.13 -0.93 -13.47
C LEU A 178 -2.98 -2.03 -14.11
N GLY A 179 -3.80 -1.69 -15.12
CA GLY A 179 -4.64 -2.66 -15.81
C GLY A 179 -3.86 -3.76 -16.52
N ARG A 180 -2.64 -3.46 -17.04
CA ARG A 180 -1.76 -4.51 -17.58
C ARG A 180 -1.27 -5.45 -16.48
N LEU A 181 -0.85 -4.90 -15.35
CA LEU A 181 -0.41 -5.69 -14.21
C LEU A 181 -1.55 -6.60 -13.73
N LEU A 182 -2.75 -6.05 -13.50
CA LEU A 182 -3.91 -6.82 -13.03
C LEU A 182 -4.31 -7.95 -13.99
N ARG A 183 -4.33 -7.70 -15.31
CA ARG A 183 -4.61 -8.75 -16.30
C ARG A 183 -3.58 -9.89 -16.28
N GLY A 184 -2.31 -9.58 -16.00
CA GLY A 184 -1.28 -10.60 -15.79
C GLY A 184 -1.51 -11.44 -14.53
N LEU A 185 -2.31 -10.93 -13.58
CA LEU A 185 -2.65 -11.62 -12.34
C LEU A 185 -3.93 -12.48 -12.44
N ASP A 186 -4.87 -12.11 -13.32
CA ASP A 186 -6.20 -12.75 -13.41
C ASP A 186 -6.14 -14.25 -13.76
N GLY A 187 -5.03 -14.74 -14.34
CA GLY A 187 -4.80 -16.17 -14.60
C GLY A 187 -4.08 -16.93 -13.47
N ALA A 188 -3.59 -16.21 -12.45
CA ALA A 188 -2.76 -16.77 -11.37
C ALA A 188 -3.50 -16.85 -10.03
N VAL A 189 -4.77 -16.42 -9.97
CA VAL A 189 -5.52 -16.28 -8.72
C VAL A 189 -6.63 -17.32 -8.63
N GLU A 190 -6.58 -18.18 -7.60
CA GLU A 190 -7.77 -18.88 -7.09
C GLU A 190 -8.59 -17.88 -6.27
N PRO A 191 -9.88 -17.66 -6.57
CA PRO A 191 -10.73 -16.72 -5.84
C PRO A 191 -10.81 -17.09 -4.34
N GLY A 192 -10.36 -16.17 -3.48
CA GLY A 192 -10.36 -16.40 -2.02
C GLY A 192 -9.19 -17.24 -1.49
N GLY A 193 -8.25 -17.64 -2.34
CA GLY A 193 -7.05 -18.40 -1.97
C GLY A 193 -5.89 -17.47 -1.61
N GLY A 194 -5.25 -17.72 -0.47
CA GLY A 194 -3.95 -17.15 -0.13
C GLY A 194 -2.84 -18.10 -0.53
N GLY A 195 -1.77 -17.59 -1.15
CA GLY A 195 -0.53 -18.35 -1.28
C GLY A 195 -0.19 -18.91 -2.66
N GLY A 196 -0.82 -18.45 -3.73
CA GLY A 196 -0.33 -18.72 -5.10
C GLY A 196 1.07 -18.14 -5.34
N PRO A 197 1.82 -18.62 -6.36
CA PRO A 197 3.13 -18.07 -6.69
C PRO A 197 2.99 -16.57 -7.06
N VAL A 198 4.04 -15.79 -6.77
CA VAL A 198 4.09 -14.42 -7.22
C VAL A 198 4.18 -14.41 -8.76
N PRO A 199 3.31 -13.67 -9.45
CA PRO A 199 3.31 -13.63 -10.91
C PRO A 199 4.63 -13.11 -11.50
N PRO A 200 5.04 -13.59 -12.70
CA PRO A 200 6.29 -13.19 -13.34
C PRO A 200 6.48 -11.67 -13.49
N ASP A 201 5.39 -10.93 -13.72
CA ASP A 201 5.41 -9.48 -13.86
C ASP A 201 5.84 -8.72 -12.61
N VAL A 202 5.83 -9.37 -11.46
CA VAL A 202 6.24 -8.83 -10.16
C VAL A 202 7.14 -9.80 -9.37
N ALA A 203 7.85 -10.68 -10.09
CA ALA A 203 8.73 -11.70 -9.50
C ALA A 203 9.85 -11.14 -8.60
N GLU A 204 10.09 -9.85 -8.65
CA GLU A 204 11.00 -9.16 -7.74
C GLU A 204 10.45 -9.02 -6.31
N ALA A 205 9.16 -9.25 -6.08
CA ALA A 205 8.54 -9.17 -4.77
C ALA A 205 8.40 -10.55 -4.13
N ALA A 206 8.62 -10.65 -2.82
CA ALA A 206 8.40 -11.87 -2.04
C ALA A 206 6.90 -12.15 -1.83
N SER A 207 6.08 -11.09 -1.82
CA SER A 207 4.63 -11.23 -1.80
C SER A 207 3.92 -10.05 -2.49
N LEU A 208 2.72 -10.33 -2.99
CA LEU A 208 1.79 -9.34 -3.53
C LEU A 208 0.42 -9.51 -2.86
N VAL A 209 -0.06 -8.44 -2.20
CA VAL A 209 -1.40 -8.39 -1.62
C VAL A 209 -2.27 -7.46 -2.46
N LEU A 210 -3.41 -7.96 -2.94
CA LEU A 210 -4.41 -7.16 -3.65
C LEU A 210 -5.53 -6.77 -2.68
N LEU A 211 -5.76 -5.48 -2.53
CA LEU A 211 -6.84 -4.95 -1.68
C LEU A 211 -7.89 -4.26 -2.55
N GLY A 212 -9.13 -4.68 -2.39
CA GLY A 212 -10.29 -4.02 -2.97
C GLY A 212 -10.76 -2.81 -2.16
N THR A 213 -11.91 -2.28 -2.55
CA THR A 213 -12.53 -1.12 -1.90
C THR A 213 -12.81 -1.35 -0.42
N THR A 214 -13.48 -2.45 -0.09
CA THR A 214 -13.88 -2.77 1.27
C THR A 214 -12.69 -3.25 2.10
N THR A 215 -11.89 -4.16 1.54
CA THR A 215 -10.80 -4.79 2.29
C THR A 215 -9.67 -3.82 2.66
N ARG A 216 -9.39 -2.78 1.86
CA ARG A 216 -8.44 -1.72 2.23
C ARG A 216 -8.84 -0.95 3.49
N GLU A 217 -10.13 -0.92 3.82
CA GLU A 217 -10.65 -0.23 5.00
C GLU A 217 -10.50 -1.08 6.25
N HIS A 218 -10.60 -2.40 6.10
CA HIS A 218 -10.46 -3.35 7.18
C HIS A 218 -9.00 -3.55 7.61
N VAL A 219 -8.05 -3.50 6.67
CA VAL A 219 -6.61 -3.61 7.01
C VAL A 219 -6.17 -2.32 7.71
N SER A 220 -6.30 -2.33 9.04
CA SER A 220 -6.03 -1.17 9.88
C SER A 220 -4.57 -1.06 10.30
N GLY A 221 -3.83 -2.19 10.36
CA GLY A 221 -2.47 -2.27 10.89
C GLY A 221 -1.46 -2.93 9.97
N LEU A 222 -0.21 -2.61 10.24
CA LEU A 222 0.97 -3.25 9.71
C LEU A 222 1.91 -3.54 10.86
N GLU A 223 2.57 -4.69 10.84
CA GLU A 223 3.61 -5.03 11.82
C GLU A 223 4.83 -5.64 11.13
N PHE A 224 5.98 -5.46 11.75
CA PHE A 224 7.22 -6.07 11.31
C PHE A 224 7.77 -6.94 12.43
N ARG A 225 8.10 -8.18 12.12
CA ARG A 225 8.58 -9.16 13.09
C ARG A 225 9.99 -9.65 12.73
N PRO A 226 10.80 -10.00 13.70
CA PRO A 226 12.08 -10.65 13.42
C PRO A 226 11.90 -11.82 12.45
N ALA A 227 12.85 -11.99 11.53
CA ALA A 227 12.94 -13.20 10.73
C ALA A 227 13.12 -14.41 11.69
N ARG A 228 12.39 -15.47 11.44
CA ARG A 228 12.56 -16.73 12.22
C ARG A 228 13.82 -17.42 11.80
#